data_3468bc59b78bee56d5019818aef158c4
#
_entry.id   3468bc59b78bee56d5019818aef158c4
#
_cell.length_a   1.000
_cell.length_b   1.000
_cell.length_c   1.000
_cell.angle_alpha   90.00
_cell.angle_beta   90.00
_cell.angle_gamma   90.00
#
_symmetry.space_group_name_H-M   'P 1'
#
loop_
_entity.id
_entity.type
_entity.pdbx_description
1 polymer ?
#
loop_
_entity_poly.entity_id
_entity_poly.type
_entity_poly.pdbx_seq_one_letter_code
_entity_poly.pdbx_strand_id
1 'polypeptide(L)'
;MSIFVDETTKVVIQGISPTSQGLFHGLRNKAYGTKIVGGTNPKRGGEEIEGIPVYASVAEAVKESGATASFISVPPKGAADAIIEAAAAGISFIVCITEGIPAQDEAVVYNRLVQEFPGTRLLGPNCPGIISPGKCNIGITAGDIALPGGPVGIVSRSGTLTYQALHELSQQGIGQTTCVGIGGDPVPGTNFIDCLAAFEADPETKAVMMIGEIGGSEEERAAEFIAAAMTKPVAAYIAGVTAPPGRKMGHAGAIISGSQGTAQAKMEALSAAGVAVAQNPTECGEKIVEIVRGLG
;
A
#
# COMPACT_ATOMS: atom_id res chain seq x y z
N MET A 1 0.39 -15.01 10.03
CA MET A 1 0.42 -13.59 10.43
C MET A 1 0.15 -12.71 9.21
N SER A 2 0.28 -11.44 9.29
CA SER A 2 0.15 -10.48 8.20
C SER A 2 1.12 -9.34 8.48
N ILE A 3 1.51 -8.59 7.44
CA ILE A 3 2.38 -7.42 7.67
C ILE A 3 1.54 -6.18 7.88
N PHE A 4 1.95 -5.30 8.79
CA PHE A 4 1.43 -3.97 9.12
C PHE A 4 0.00 -3.91 9.68
N VAL A 5 -0.93 -4.78 9.26
CA VAL A 5 -2.33 -4.79 9.71
C VAL A 5 -2.83 -6.22 9.95
N ASP A 6 -3.75 -6.38 10.90
CA ASP A 6 -4.37 -7.64 11.25
C ASP A 6 -5.82 -7.47 11.72
N GLU A 7 -6.42 -8.54 12.24
CA GLU A 7 -7.78 -8.55 12.78
C GLU A 7 -7.97 -7.70 14.05
N THR A 8 -6.90 -7.23 14.67
CA THR A 8 -6.97 -6.36 15.86
C THR A 8 -6.93 -4.87 15.50
N THR A 9 -6.52 -4.54 14.28
CA THR A 9 -6.35 -3.17 13.78
C THR A 9 -7.67 -2.40 13.83
N LYS A 10 -7.68 -1.28 14.57
CA LYS A 10 -8.83 -0.38 14.72
C LYS A 10 -8.62 0.87 13.90
N VAL A 11 -9.53 1.14 12.97
CA VAL A 11 -9.39 2.19 11.96
C VAL A 11 -10.31 3.36 12.22
N VAL A 12 -9.77 4.58 12.19
CA VAL A 12 -10.52 5.83 12.10
C VAL A 12 -10.44 6.39 10.67
N ILE A 13 -11.56 6.93 10.17
CA ILE A 13 -11.65 7.54 8.82
C ILE A 13 -11.51 9.06 8.96
N GLN A 14 -10.45 9.67 8.43
CA GLN A 14 -10.34 11.13 8.42
C GLN A 14 -11.08 11.74 7.23
N GLY A 15 -11.83 12.82 7.51
CA GLY A 15 -12.63 13.52 6.51
C GLY A 15 -13.99 12.87 6.21
N ILE A 16 -14.58 12.16 7.19
CA ILE A 16 -15.89 11.53 7.02
C ILE A 16 -17.00 12.57 6.86
N SER A 17 -17.87 12.36 5.87
CA SER A 17 -19.12 13.09 5.69
C SER A 17 -20.09 12.24 4.87
N PRO A 18 -21.41 12.52 4.86
CA PRO A 18 -22.41 11.69 4.17
C PRO A 18 -22.14 11.45 2.67
N THR A 19 -21.37 12.30 2.04
CA THR A 19 -21.04 12.21 0.59
C THR A 19 -19.56 12.02 0.32
N SER A 20 -18.73 11.77 1.35
CA SER A 20 -17.29 11.63 1.16
C SER A 20 -16.89 10.26 0.60
N GLN A 21 -15.84 10.23 -0.19
CA GLN A 21 -15.20 8.99 -0.62
C GLN A 21 -14.71 8.17 0.59
N GLY A 22 -14.25 8.86 1.65
CA GLY A 22 -13.85 8.21 2.90
C GLY A 22 -14.97 7.40 3.53
N LEU A 23 -16.22 7.91 3.57
CA LEU A 23 -17.37 7.14 4.03
C LEU A 23 -17.66 5.95 3.11
N PHE A 24 -17.72 6.18 1.80
CA PHE A 24 -18.02 5.12 0.83
C PHE A 24 -17.06 3.93 0.96
N HIS A 25 -15.76 4.19 0.96
CA HIS A 25 -14.75 3.13 1.10
C HIS A 25 -14.70 2.58 2.52
N GLY A 26 -14.89 3.42 3.54
CA GLY A 26 -14.94 3.00 4.93
C GLY A 26 -16.07 2.01 5.21
N LEU A 27 -17.25 2.20 4.61
CA LEU A 27 -18.37 1.24 4.71
C LEU A 27 -18.04 -0.09 4.03
N ARG A 28 -17.36 -0.08 2.89
CA ARG A 28 -16.87 -1.31 2.23
C ARG A 28 -15.85 -2.04 3.09
N ASN A 29 -14.90 -1.32 3.68
CA ASN A 29 -13.94 -1.87 4.61
C ASN A 29 -14.62 -2.45 5.86
N LYS A 30 -15.63 -1.76 6.41
CA LYS A 30 -16.45 -2.26 7.53
C LYS A 30 -17.21 -3.53 7.15
N ALA A 31 -17.83 -3.56 5.96
CA ALA A 31 -18.52 -4.74 5.45
C ALA A 31 -17.55 -5.92 5.20
N TYR A 32 -16.31 -5.65 4.87
CA TYR A 32 -15.25 -6.65 4.75
C TYR A 32 -14.85 -7.28 6.10
N GLY A 33 -15.15 -6.63 7.21
CA GLY A 33 -14.80 -7.07 8.55
C GLY A 33 -13.73 -6.23 9.25
N THR A 34 -13.23 -5.17 8.60
CA THR A 34 -12.30 -4.21 9.22
C THR A 34 -12.99 -3.48 10.38
N LYS A 35 -12.32 -3.36 11.51
CA LYS A 35 -12.84 -2.65 12.69
C LYS A 35 -12.79 -1.14 12.47
N ILE A 36 -13.77 -0.59 11.74
CA ILE A 36 -13.98 0.85 11.65
C ILE A 36 -14.59 1.31 12.97
N VAL A 37 -13.81 2.02 13.77
CA VAL A 37 -14.18 2.43 15.14
C VAL A 37 -14.63 3.88 15.24
N GLY A 38 -14.48 4.66 14.17
CA GLY A 38 -14.93 6.04 14.11
C GLY A 38 -14.52 6.76 12.82
N GLY A 39 -14.97 7.98 12.71
CA GLY A 39 -14.53 8.94 11.70
C GLY A 39 -14.20 10.27 12.34
N THR A 40 -13.45 11.13 11.64
CA THR A 40 -13.19 12.49 12.12
C THR A 40 -13.68 13.54 11.15
N ASN A 41 -14.32 14.56 11.71
CA ASN A 41 -14.70 15.76 11.00
C ASN A 41 -14.91 16.90 12.02
N PRO A 42 -14.06 17.96 11.98
CA PRO A 42 -14.13 19.04 12.97
C PRO A 42 -15.49 19.76 13.05
N LYS A 43 -16.30 19.71 11.99
CA LYS A 43 -17.60 20.36 11.90
C LYS A 43 -18.77 19.44 12.34
N ARG A 44 -18.49 18.14 12.56
CA ARG A 44 -19.51 17.11 12.82
C ARG A 44 -19.21 16.25 14.04
N GLY A 45 -18.27 16.67 14.89
CA GLY A 45 -17.95 15.97 16.13
C GLY A 45 -19.20 15.77 17.00
N GLY A 46 -19.39 14.55 17.50
CA GLY A 46 -20.56 14.16 18.28
C GLY A 46 -21.74 13.61 17.44
N GLU A 47 -21.68 13.65 16.12
CA GLU A 47 -22.66 13.02 15.23
C GLU A 47 -22.38 11.52 15.06
N GLU A 48 -23.32 10.83 14.44
CA GLU A 48 -23.16 9.47 13.91
C GLU A 48 -23.52 9.47 12.42
N ILE A 49 -22.69 8.84 11.59
CA ILE A 49 -22.91 8.72 10.14
C ILE A 49 -22.86 7.24 9.77
N GLU A 50 -23.97 6.66 9.30
CA GLU A 50 -24.06 5.24 8.90
C GLU A 50 -23.56 4.27 9.99
N GLY A 51 -23.91 4.55 11.26
CA GLY A 51 -23.48 3.75 12.41
C GLY A 51 -21.98 3.86 12.72
N ILE A 52 -21.33 4.95 12.29
CA ILE A 52 -19.95 5.28 12.60
C ILE A 52 -19.95 6.56 13.44
N PRO A 53 -19.46 6.54 14.69
CA PRO A 53 -19.35 7.73 15.52
C PRO A 53 -18.34 8.71 14.91
N VAL A 54 -18.64 10.00 14.95
CA VAL A 54 -17.79 11.06 14.40
C VAL A 54 -17.20 11.89 15.53
N TYR A 55 -15.89 11.99 15.54
CA TYR A 55 -15.13 12.78 16.50
C TYR A 55 -14.66 14.09 15.89
N ALA A 56 -14.41 15.11 16.70
CA ALA A 56 -13.92 16.40 16.22
C ALA A 56 -12.44 16.35 15.78
N SER A 57 -11.64 15.41 16.33
CA SER A 57 -10.22 15.24 16.02
C SER A 57 -9.78 13.77 16.10
N VAL A 58 -8.61 13.47 15.52
CA VAL A 58 -8.00 12.11 15.62
C VAL A 58 -7.61 11.81 17.08
N ALA A 59 -7.13 12.80 17.83
CA ALA A 59 -6.77 12.62 19.23
C ALA A 59 -7.98 12.20 20.09
N GLU A 60 -9.15 12.80 19.86
CA GLU A 60 -10.41 12.39 20.49
C GLU A 60 -10.79 10.97 20.08
N ALA A 61 -10.74 10.64 18.78
CA ALA A 61 -11.04 9.31 18.29
C ALA A 61 -10.13 8.24 18.91
N VAL A 62 -8.83 8.48 19.01
CA VAL A 62 -7.86 7.57 19.65
C VAL A 62 -8.22 7.35 21.12
N LYS A 63 -8.48 8.44 21.85
CA LYS A 63 -8.81 8.38 23.28
C LYS A 63 -10.07 7.57 23.54
N GLU A 64 -11.13 7.78 22.75
CA GLU A 64 -12.46 7.20 23.03
C GLU A 64 -12.62 5.79 22.45
N SER A 65 -11.99 5.49 21.29
CA SER A 65 -12.14 4.21 20.58
C SER A 65 -10.92 3.29 20.65
N GLY A 66 -9.75 3.82 20.99
CA GLY A 66 -8.49 3.10 20.92
C GLY A 66 -8.05 2.83 19.48
N ALA A 67 -8.34 3.74 18.53
CA ALA A 67 -7.92 3.62 17.13
C ALA A 67 -6.39 3.50 17.03
N THR A 68 -5.91 2.57 16.21
CA THR A 68 -4.50 2.29 15.98
C THR A 68 -4.06 2.61 14.56
N ALA A 69 -5.01 2.71 13.62
CA ALA A 69 -4.78 3.05 12.24
C ALA A 69 -5.70 4.19 11.77
N SER A 70 -5.23 4.95 10.78
CA SER A 70 -6.03 5.98 10.12
C SER A 70 -6.15 5.71 8.63
N PHE A 71 -7.37 5.88 8.10
CA PHE A 71 -7.67 5.89 6.68
C PHE A 71 -7.94 7.33 6.25
N ILE A 72 -7.09 7.89 5.40
CA ILE A 72 -7.15 9.27 4.92
C ILE A 72 -7.65 9.31 3.48
N SER A 73 -8.76 10.01 3.28
CA SER A 73 -9.38 10.29 1.98
C SER A 73 -9.87 11.75 1.91
N VAL A 74 -9.07 12.66 2.46
CA VAL A 74 -9.34 14.10 2.38
C VAL A 74 -8.80 14.69 1.08
N PRO A 75 -9.29 15.85 0.63
CA PRO A 75 -8.72 16.52 -0.54
C PRO A 75 -7.22 16.81 -0.40
N PRO A 76 -6.45 16.87 -1.51
CA PRO A 76 -4.98 17.01 -1.49
C PRO A 76 -4.47 18.16 -0.61
N LYS A 77 -5.16 19.29 -0.63
CA LYS A 77 -4.80 20.50 0.15
C LYS A 77 -4.76 20.25 1.67
N GLY A 78 -5.52 19.27 2.18
CA GLY A 78 -5.59 18.96 3.62
C GLY A 78 -4.91 17.66 3.99
N ALA A 79 -4.38 16.89 3.02
CA ALA A 79 -3.88 15.56 3.28
C ALA A 79 -2.58 15.56 4.11
N ALA A 80 -1.68 16.48 3.85
CA ALA A 80 -0.44 16.64 4.63
C ALA A 80 -0.75 16.90 6.12
N ASP A 81 -1.65 17.82 6.40
CA ASP A 81 -2.08 18.14 7.77
C ASP A 81 -2.77 16.94 8.43
N ALA A 82 -3.61 16.22 7.69
CA ALA A 82 -4.30 15.03 8.19
C ALA A 82 -3.33 13.89 8.56
N ILE A 83 -2.27 13.69 7.77
CA ILE A 83 -1.22 12.71 8.09
C ILE A 83 -0.51 13.08 9.40
N ILE A 84 -0.12 14.35 9.54
CA ILE A 84 0.57 14.82 10.75
C ILE A 84 -0.36 14.81 11.97
N GLU A 85 -1.64 15.15 11.82
CA GLU A 85 -2.64 15.04 12.89
C GLU A 85 -2.74 13.59 13.39
N ALA A 86 -2.81 12.62 12.48
CA ALA A 86 -2.88 11.20 12.86
C ALA A 86 -1.61 10.75 13.60
N ALA A 87 -0.44 11.10 13.10
CA ALA A 87 0.84 10.77 13.74
C ALA A 87 0.96 11.41 15.15
N ALA A 88 0.60 12.68 15.27
CA ALA A 88 0.62 13.40 16.54
C ALA A 88 -0.39 12.84 17.57
N ALA A 89 -1.47 12.22 17.11
CA ALA A 89 -2.44 11.53 17.94
C ALA A 89 -2.00 10.12 18.39
N GLY A 90 -0.84 9.64 17.92
CA GLY A 90 -0.29 8.32 18.29
C GLY A 90 -0.78 7.17 17.39
N ILE A 91 -1.34 7.47 16.24
CA ILE A 91 -1.67 6.45 15.22
C ILE A 91 -0.37 5.80 14.72
N SER A 92 -0.28 4.48 14.79
CA SER A 92 0.90 3.74 14.38
C SER A 92 0.93 3.41 12.87
N PHE A 93 -0.25 3.33 12.22
CA PHE A 93 -0.34 3.01 10.81
C PHE A 93 -1.34 3.93 10.08
N ILE A 94 -0.88 4.62 9.05
CA ILE A 94 -1.67 5.56 8.25
C ILE A 94 -1.76 5.06 6.82
N VAL A 95 -2.97 5.00 6.26
CA VAL A 95 -3.20 4.76 4.83
C VAL A 95 -3.77 6.03 4.22
N CYS A 96 -3.01 6.68 3.34
CA CYS A 96 -3.44 7.87 2.61
C CYS A 96 -3.64 7.55 1.13
N ILE A 97 -4.91 7.51 0.69
CA ILE A 97 -5.23 7.24 -0.72
C ILE A 97 -5.25 8.50 -1.58
N THR A 98 -5.15 9.67 -0.97
CA THR A 98 -5.25 10.96 -1.66
C THR A 98 -4.17 11.11 -2.72
N GLU A 99 -4.59 11.36 -3.96
CA GLU A 99 -3.76 11.71 -5.11
C GLU A 99 -3.63 13.23 -5.25
N GLY A 100 -2.49 13.70 -5.76
CA GLY A 100 -2.28 15.09 -6.12
C GLY A 100 -1.76 15.97 -4.99
N ILE A 101 -1.17 15.39 -3.96
CA ILE A 101 -0.39 16.15 -2.97
C ILE A 101 0.88 16.65 -3.66
N PRO A 102 1.28 17.91 -3.49
CA PRO A 102 2.53 18.40 -4.04
C PRO A 102 3.74 17.63 -3.47
N ALA A 103 4.69 17.24 -4.32
CA ALA A 103 5.87 16.46 -3.87
C ALA A 103 6.69 17.16 -2.78
N GLN A 104 6.66 18.50 -2.72
CA GLN A 104 7.29 19.26 -1.64
C GLN A 104 6.58 19.03 -0.30
N ASP A 105 5.26 18.99 -0.29
CA ASP A 105 4.47 18.71 0.92
C ASP A 105 4.67 17.26 1.37
N GLU A 106 4.74 16.31 0.42
CA GLU A 106 5.09 14.91 0.71
C GLU A 106 6.46 14.80 1.37
N ALA A 107 7.48 15.49 0.84
CA ALA A 107 8.83 15.50 1.41
C ALA A 107 8.86 16.09 2.84
N VAL A 108 8.09 17.16 3.08
CA VAL A 108 7.95 17.75 4.41
C VAL A 108 7.29 16.76 5.38
N VAL A 109 6.18 16.13 4.96
CA VAL A 109 5.48 15.11 5.75
C VAL A 109 6.41 13.94 6.07
N TYR A 110 7.10 13.39 5.07
CA TYR A 110 8.04 12.28 5.25
C TYR A 110 9.13 12.62 6.28
N ASN A 111 9.77 13.77 6.14
CA ASN A 111 10.81 14.21 7.08
C ASN A 111 10.27 14.37 8.50
N ARG A 112 9.09 14.94 8.65
CA ARG A 112 8.44 15.08 9.96
C ARG A 112 8.10 13.72 10.59
N LEU A 113 7.57 12.77 9.79
CA LEU A 113 7.29 11.41 10.29
C LEU A 113 8.56 10.74 10.80
N VAL A 114 9.66 10.81 10.04
CA VAL A 114 10.95 10.21 10.44
C VAL A 114 11.53 10.86 11.70
N GLN A 115 11.44 12.17 11.82
CA GLN A 115 12.08 12.91 12.91
C GLN A 115 11.22 13.02 14.18
N GLU A 116 9.92 13.28 14.00
CA GLU A 116 9.03 13.59 15.12
C GLU A 116 8.17 12.37 15.54
N PHE A 117 7.87 11.46 14.60
CA PHE A 117 6.94 10.35 14.82
C PHE A 117 7.49 9.00 14.34
N PRO A 118 8.67 8.54 14.81
CA PRO A 118 9.32 7.33 14.29
C PRO A 118 8.52 6.03 14.52
N GLY A 119 7.49 6.06 15.38
CA GLY A 119 6.56 4.95 15.60
C GLY A 119 5.40 4.89 14.62
N THR A 120 5.26 5.87 13.71
CA THR A 120 4.19 5.95 12.73
C THR A 120 4.67 5.54 11.34
N ARG A 121 4.00 4.58 10.72
CA ARG A 121 4.21 4.19 9.32
C ARG A 121 3.12 4.80 8.44
N LEU A 122 3.52 5.45 7.37
CA LEU A 122 2.63 5.96 6.32
C LEU A 122 2.65 5.03 5.11
N LEU A 123 1.50 4.57 4.65
CA LEU A 123 1.30 3.92 3.36
C LEU A 123 0.65 4.90 2.38
N GLY A 124 1.25 5.08 1.24
CA GLY A 124 0.93 6.13 0.28
C GLY A 124 1.79 7.39 0.51
N PRO A 125 1.37 8.58 0.05
CA PRO A 125 0.06 8.89 -0.55
C PRO A 125 -0.17 8.23 -1.93
N ASN A 126 -1.33 8.54 -2.53
CA ASN A 126 -1.72 8.04 -3.85
C ASN A 126 -1.58 6.51 -3.97
N CYS A 127 -2.15 5.78 -3.01
CA CYS A 127 -2.07 4.33 -2.93
C CYS A 127 -3.46 3.68 -2.90
N PRO A 128 -3.62 2.42 -3.33
CA PRO A 128 -4.88 1.70 -3.19
C PRO A 128 -5.12 1.23 -1.74
N GLY A 129 -4.10 1.22 -0.89
CA GLY A 129 -4.17 0.74 0.48
C GLY A 129 -3.57 -0.63 0.69
N ILE A 130 -4.04 -1.31 1.72
CA ILE A 130 -3.54 -2.62 2.17
C ILE A 130 -4.70 -3.56 2.47
N ILE A 131 -4.53 -4.82 2.11
CA ILE A 131 -5.43 -5.90 2.50
C ILE A 131 -4.65 -7.10 3.01
N SER A 132 -5.01 -7.57 4.21
CA SER A 132 -4.69 -8.92 4.69
C SER A 132 -5.96 -9.75 4.58
N PRO A 133 -6.06 -10.65 3.58
CA PRO A 133 -7.31 -11.33 3.26
C PRO A 133 -7.87 -12.10 4.44
N GLY A 134 -9.18 -11.93 4.69
CA GLY A 134 -9.89 -12.49 5.84
C GLY A 134 -9.64 -11.80 7.19
N LYS A 135 -8.80 -10.76 7.24
CA LYS A 135 -8.42 -10.08 8.50
C LYS A 135 -8.73 -8.59 8.48
N CYS A 136 -8.19 -7.84 7.54
CA CYS A 136 -8.28 -6.37 7.50
C CYS A 136 -8.12 -5.84 6.08
N ASN A 137 -8.91 -4.85 5.72
CA ASN A 137 -8.80 -4.09 4.47
C ASN A 137 -8.88 -2.60 4.78
N ILE A 138 -7.85 -1.82 4.45
CA ILE A 138 -7.83 -0.37 4.63
C ILE A 138 -7.49 0.29 3.30
N GLY A 139 -8.43 1.05 2.76
CA GLY A 139 -8.27 1.74 1.49
C GLY A 139 -9.35 1.36 0.48
N ILE A 140 -8.96 1.29 -0.78
CA ILE A 140 -9.85 1.00 -1.91
C ILE A 140 -9.60 -0.39 -2.53
N THR A 141 -8.79 -1.22 -1.88
CA THR A 141 -8.44 -2.56 -2.38
C THR A 141 -9.68 -3.44 -2.51
N ALA A 142 -9.76 -4.20 -3.61
CA ALA A 142 -10.88 -5.07 -3.92
C ALA A 142 -10.85 -6.33 -3.06
N GLY A 143 -11.56 -6.30 -1.93
CA GLY A 143 -11.60 -7.39 -0.97
C GLY A 143 -12.32 -8.65 -1.47
N ASP A 144 -13.21 -8.50 -2.41
CA ASP A 144 -13.99 -9.57 -3.04
C ASP A 144 -13.19 -10.51 -3.95
N ILE A 145 -12.02 -10.06 -4.42
CA ILE A 145 -11.12 -10.88 -5.25
C ILE A 145 -9.89 -11.38 -4.50
N ALA A 146 -9.68 -10.98 -3.25
CA ALA A 146 -8.57 -11.44 -2.43
C ALA A 146 -8.92 -12.75 -1.72
N LEU A 147 -8.02 -13.74 -1.79
CA LEU A 147 -8.23 -15.06 -1.21
C LEU A 147 -7.38 -15.23 0.06
N PRO A 148 -7.97 -15.53 1.22
CA PRO A 148 -7.22 -15.73 2.47
C PRO A 148 -6.44 -17.05 2.51
N GLY A 149 -5.47 -17.13 3.44
CA GLY A 149 -4.79 -18.37 3.80
C GLY A 149 -3.74 -18.85 2.81
N GLY A 150 -3.24 -17.99 1.96
CA GLY A 150 -2.21 -18.36 0.99
C GLY A 150 -0.81 -17.90 1.38
N PRO A 151 0.23 -18.35 0.63
CA PRO A 151 1.62 -18.09 0.94
C PRO A 151 2.21 -16.85 0.26
N VAL A 152 1.42 -16.07 -0.50
CA VAL A 152 1.97 -15.00 -1.34
C VAL A 152 1.78 -13.62 -0.72
N GLY A 153 2.89 -12.90 -0.53
CA GLY A 153 2.89 -11.46 -0.30
C GLY A 153 2.87 -10.69 -1.63
N ILE A 154 2.13 -9.58 -1.70
CA ILE A 154 2.12 -8.71 -2.90
C ILE A 154 2.51 -7.31 -2.49
N VAL A 155 3.45 -6.70 -3.22
CA VAL A 155 3.77 -5.27 -3.13
C VAL A 155 3.74 -4.62 -4.50
N SER A 156 3.01 -3.51 -4.64
CA SER A 156 2.76 -2.90 -5.94
C SER A 156 2.70 -1.37 -5.87
N ARG A 157 3.25 -0.70 -6.88
CA ARG A 157 3.06 0.75 -7.09
C ARG A 157 1.73 1.06 -7.77
N SER A 158 1.19 0.13 -8.54
CA SER A 158 0.00 0.32 -9.35
C SER A 158 -1.26 -0.23 -8.68
N GLY A 159 -2.30 0.58 -8.51
CA GLY A 159 -3.59 0.11 -8.03
C GLY A 159 -4.23 -0.92 -8.97
N THR A 160 -4.28 -0.63 -10.27
CA THR A 160 -4.90 -1.51 -11.27
C THR A 160 -4.20 -2.86 -11.38
N LEU A 161 -2.87 -2.86 -11.45
CA LEU A 161 -2.10 -4.11 -11.53
C LEU A 161 -2.15 -4.92 -10.22
N THR A 162 -2.35 -4.25 -9.10
CA THR A 162 -2.62 -4.92 -7.81
C THR A 162 -3.90 -5.75 -7.90
N TYR A 163 -4.98 -5.21 -8.48
CA TYR A 163 -6.23 -5.95 -8.64
C TYR A 163 -6.09 -7.12 -9.61
N GLN A 164 -5.37 -6.93 -10.70
CA GLN A 164 -5.08 -8.02 -11.66
C GLN A 164 -4.32 -9.14 -10.96
N ALA A 165 -3.26 -8.84 -10.22
CA ALA A 165 -2.48 -9.82 -9.47
C ALA A 165 -3.32 -10.61 -8.47
N LEU A 166 -4.12 -9.92 -7.65
CA LEU A 166 -5.04 -10.56 -6.72
C LEU A 166 -6.01 -11.50 -7.43
N HIS A 167 -6.62 -11.04 -8.53
CA HIS A 167 -7.59 -11.81 -9.29
C HIS A 167 -6.96 -13.06 -9.90
N GLU A 168 -5.84 -12.93 -10.60
CA GLU A 168 -5.15 -14.04 -11.27
C GLU A 168 -4.70 -15.12 -10.28
N LEU A 169 -4.11 -14.75 -9.15
CA LEU A 169 -3.71 -15.70 -8.12
C LEU A 169 -4.91 -16.39 -7.48
N SER A 170 -5.97 -15.65 -7.19
CA SER A 170 -7.19 -16.21 -6.60
C SER A 170 -7.89 -17.17 -7.55
N GLN A 171 -7.89 -16.93 -8.87
CA GLN A 171 -8.41 -17.88 -9.88
C GLN A 171 -7.60 -19.18 -9.92
N GLN A 172 -6.34 -19.16 -9.54
CA GLN A 172 -5.48 -20.35 -9.39
C GLN A 172 -5.59 -21.02 -8.02
N GLY A 173 -6.47 -20.52 -7.14
CA GLY A 173 -6.61 -21.01 -5.77
C GLY A 173 -5.43 -20.63 -4.84
N ILE A 174 -4.60 -19.66 -5.25
CA ILE A 174 -3.46 -19.19 -4.46
C ILE A 174 -3.87 -17.94 -3.69
N GLY A 175 -3.97 -18.10 -2.38
CA GLY A 175 -4.30 -16.99 -1.50
C GLY A 175 -3.10 -16.09 -1.18
N GLN A 176 -3.40 -14.97 -0.53
CA GLN A 176 -2.40 -13.98 -0.16
C GLN A 176 -2.29 -13.84 1.35
N THR A 177 -1.07 -13.58 1.85
CA THR A 177 -0.84 -13.21 3.25
C THR A 177 -1.20 -11.74 3.47
N THR A 178 -0.64 -10.88 2.63
CA THR A 178 -0.96 -9.45 2.60
C THR A 178 -0.69 -8.91 1.20
N CYS A 179 -1.55 -7.99 0.74
CA CYS A 179 -1.32 -7.22 -0.47
C CYS A 179 -1.20 -5.75 -0.12
N VAL A 180 -0.07 -5.14 -0.48
CA VAL A 180 0.28 -3.74 -0.18
C VAL A 180 0.41 -2.95 -1.47
N GLY A 181 -0.42 -1.95 -1.64
CA GLY A 181 -0.22 -0.94 -2.67
C GLY A 181 0.52 0.26 -2.10
N ILE A 182 1.78 0.46 -2.49
CA ILE A 182 2.63 1.53 -1.92
C ILE A 182 2.38 2.90 -2.55
N GLY A 183 1.74 2.94 -3.73
CA GLY A 183 1.44 4.17 -4.45
C GLY A 183 2.47 4.57 -5.49
N GLY A 184 2.10 5.56 -6.32
CA GLY A 184 2.90 6.02 -7.47
C GLY A 184 3.49 7.41 -7.30
N ASP A 185 3.41 8.02 -6.12
CA ASP A 185 3.97 9.34 -5.86
C ASP A 185 5.49 9.31 -5.63
N PRO A 186 6.20 10.45 -5.86
CA PRO A 186 7.65 10.49 -5.78
C PRO A 186 8.23 10.25 -4.39
N VAL A 187 7.49 10.57 -3.34
CA VAL A 187 7.94 10.46 -1.95
C VAL A 187 6.97 9.58 -1.15
N PRO A 188 7.00 8.26 -1.38
CA PRO A 188 6.13 7.34 -0.64
C PRO A 188 6.58 7.21 0.82
N GLY A 189 5.63 7.12 1.74
CA GLY A 189 5.91 6.88 3.15
C GLY A 189 6.41 5.46 3.44
N THR A 190 5.99 4.49 2.63
CA THR A 190 6.43 3.08 2.66
C THR A 190 6.92 2.70 1.27
N ASN A 191 8.07 2.06 1.17
CA ASN A 191 8.71 1.66 -0.09
C ASN A 191 8.77 0.13 -0.26
N PHE A 192 9.36 -0.34 -1.36
CA PHE A 192 9.53 -1.77 -1.62
C PHE A 192 10.34 -2.47 -0.54
N ILE A 193 11.45 -1.88 -0.08
CA ILE A 193 12.34 -2.50 0.92
C ILE A 193 11.62 -2.70 2.24
N ASP A 194 10.81 -1.73 2.68
CA ASP A 194 9.98 -1.86 3.89
C ASP A 194 9.04 -3.07 3.82
N CYS A 195 8.37 -3.25 2.67
CA CYS A 195 7.46 -4.36 2.46
C CYS A 195 8.19 -5.70 2.32
N LEU A 196 9.27 -5.74 1.56
CA LEU A 196 10.09 -6.94 1.34
C LEU A 196 10.70 -7.44 2.66
N ALA A 197 11.23 -6.54 3.49
CA ALA A 197 11.75 -6.88 4.82
C ALA A 197 10.66 -7.45 5.74
N ALA A 198 9.46 -6.86 5.70
CA ALA A 198 8.34 -7.36 6.48
C ALA A 198 7.85 -8.73 5.98
N PHE A 199 7.79 -8.95 4.65
CA PHE A 199 7.46 -10.26 4.08
C PHE A 199 8.53 -11.32 4.37
N GLU A 200 9.81 -10.96 4.35
CA GLU A 200 10.89 -11.89 4.72
C GLU A 200 10.74 -12.35 6.17
N ALA A 201 10.37 -11.44 7.07
CA ALA A 201 10.15 -11.76 8.49
C ALA A 201 8.84 -12.50 8.77
N ASP A 202 7.83 -12.43 7.89
CA ASP A 202 6.53 -13.09 8.08
C ASP A 202 6.60 -14.59 7.78
N PRO A 203 6.41 -15.48 8.76
CA PRO A 203 6.52 -16.93 8.56
C PRO A 203 5.44 -17.52 7.63
N GLU A 204 4.30 -16.84 7.45
CA GLU A 204 3.23 -17.29 6.55
C GLU A 204 3.53 -16.94 5.08
N THR A 205 4.27 -15.86 4.82
CA THR A 205 4.71 -15.52 3.47
C THR A 205 5.83 -16.45 3.01
N LYS A 206 5.65 -17.11 1.88
CA LYS A 206 6.63 -18.03 1.28
C LYS A 206 7.19 -17.56 -0.05
N ALA A 207 6.48 -16.67 -0.72
CA ALA A 207 6.89 -16.03 -1.96
C ALA A 207 6.36 -14.61 -2.05
N VAL A 208 7.00 -13.74 -2.81
CA VAL A 208 6.58 -12.35 -2.98
C VAL A 208 6.39 -12.01 -4.45
N MET A 209 5.27 -11.36 -4.77
CA MET A 209 5.02 -10.75 -6.06
C MET A 209 5.26 -9.25 -5.97
N MET A 210 6.17 -8.74 -6.78
CA MET A 210 6.56 -7.33 -6.82
C MET A 210 6.15 -6.70 -8.15
N ILE A 211 5.40 -5.58 -8.09
CA ILE A 211 4.96 -4.86 -9.28
C ILE A 211 5.48 -3.42 -9.21
N GLY A 212 6.46 -3.14 -10.06
CA GLY A 212 7.07 -1.83 -10.20
C GLY A 212 6.67 -1.13 -11.49
N GLU A 213 7.28 0.00 -11.71
CA GLU A 213 7.06 0.83 -12.91
C GLU A 213 8.31 1.64 -13.25
N ILE A 214 8.28 2.31 -14.39
CA ILE A 214 9.34 3.25 -14.79
C ILE A 214 9.44 4.43 -13.83
N GLY A 215 10.60 5.07 -13.79
CA GLY A 215 10.89 6.25 -12.98
C GLY A 215 11.49 5.93 -11.62
N GLY A 216 12.33 6.83 -11.12
CA GLY A 216 13.08 6.63 -9.90
C GLY A 216 14.03 5.41 -9.94
N SER A 217 14.53 5.00 -8.78
CA SER A 217 15.48 3.89 -8.62
C SER A 217 15.07 2.91 -7.50
N GLU A 218 13.81 2.94 -7.09
CA GLU A 218 13.35 2.13 -5.95
C GLU A 218 13.40 0.62 -6.23
N GLU A 219 13.13 0.21 -7.48
CA GLU A 219 13.17 -1.19 -7.88
C GLU A 219 14.61 -1.72 -7.97
N GLU A 220 15.57 -0.89 -8.39
CA GLU A 220 16.99 -1.23 -8.37
C GLU A 220 17.50 -1.39 -6.93
N ARG A 221 17.11 -0.50 -6.02
CA ARG A 221 17.42 -0.62 -4.59
C ARG A 221 16.73 -1.85 -3.96
N ALA A 222 15.52 -2.16 -4.39
CA ALA A 222 14.84 -3.39 -3.99
C ALA A 222 15.60 -4.63 -4.47
N ALA A 223 16.15 -4.62 -5.70
CA ALA A 223 16.97 -5.72 -6.21
C ALA A 223 18.24 -5.94 -5.36
N GLU A 224 18.93 -4.86 -4.96
CA GLU A 224 20.08 -4.94 -4.04
C GLU A 224 19.67 -5.56 -2.70
N PHE A 225 18.53 -5.14 -2.13
CA PHE A 225 18.02 -5.69 -0.88
C PHE A 225 17.66 -7.18 -1.02
N ILE A 226 16.98 -7.56 -2.11
CA ILE A 226 16.62 -8.97 -2.38
C ILE A 226 17.87 -9.83 -2.42
N ALA A 227 18.88 -9.42 -3.20
CA ALA A 227 20.15 -10.17 -3.31
C ALA A 227 20.89 -10.31 -1.96
N ALA A 228 20.81 -9.30 -1.10
CA ALA A 228 21.57 -9.26 0.15
C ALA A 228 20.84 -9.92 1.34
N ALA A 229 19.51 -9.87 1.39
CA ALA A 229 18.77 -10.11 2.63
C ALA A 229 17.55 -11.04 2.50
N MET A 230 17.10 -11.39 1.29
CA MET A 230 15.93 -12.26 1.14
C MET A 230 16.32 -13.71 0.88
N THR A 231 15.59 -14.61 1.54
CA THR A 231 15.64 -16.07 1.29
C THR A 231 14.41 -16.56 0.54
N LYS A 232 13.33 -15.78 0.56
CA LYS A 232 12.07 -16.10 -0.10
C LYS A 232 12.13 -15.70 -1.57
N PRO A 233 11.65 -16.55 -2.49
CA PRO A 233 11.64 -16.25 -3.91
C PRO A 233 10.72 -15.06 -4.23
N VAL A 234 11.15 -14.27 -5.21
CA VAL A 234 10.42 -13.11 -5.70
C VAL A 234 10.18 -13.24 -7.20
N ALA A 235 8.94 -12.97 -7.64
CA ALA A 235 8.66 -12.70 -9.05
C ALA A 235 8.29 -11.22 -9.22
N ALA A 236 8.71 -10.61 -10.31
CA ALA A 236 8.47 -9.18 -10.54
C ALA A 236 8.03 -8.86 -11.96
N TYR A 237 7.22 -7.82 -12.07
CA TYR A 237 6.88 -7.16 -13.33
C TYR A 237 7.13 -5.66 -13.22
N ILE A 238 7.69 -5.05 -14.27
CA ILE A 238 7.93 -3.62 -14.36
C ILE A 238 7.09 -3.01 -15.48
N ALA A 239 6.13 -2.16 -15.12
CA ALA A 239 5.27 -1.49 -16.09
C ALA A 239 6.02 -0.37 -16.83
N GLY A 240 5.63 -0.14 -18.09
CA GLY A 240 6.10 0.99 -18.88
C GLY A 240 7.25 0.70 -19.82
N VAL A 241 7.46 -0.56 -20.24
CA VAL A 241 8.54 -0.96 -21.20
C VAL A 241 8.55 -0.12 -22.48
N THR A 242 7.37 0.29 -22.97
CA THR A 242 7.21 1.09 -24.19
C THR A 242 7.07 2.58 -23.95
N ALA A 243 7.26 3.04 -22.70
CA ALA A 243 7.09 4.44 -22.34
C ALA A 243 8.19 5.32 -22.97
N PRO A 244 7.83 6.44 -23.61
CA PRO A 244 8.81 7.35 -24.16
C PRO A 244 9.53 8.14 -23.05
N PRO A 245 10.84 8.42 -23.21
CA PRO A 245 11.59 9.26 -22.26
C PRO A 245 10.97 10.66 -22.10
N GLY A 246 11.07 11.22 -20.90
CA GLY A 246 10.65 12.59 -20.58
C GLY A 246 9.13 12.79 -20.51
N ARG A 247 8.33 11.74 -20.65
CA ARG A 247 6.88 11.82 -20.53
C ARG A 247 6.38 11.13 -19.26
N LYS A 248 5.55 11.83 -18.49
CA LYS A 248 4.85 11.28 -17.33
C LYS A 248 3.79 10.27 -17.79
N MET A 249 3.82 9.07 -17.20
CA MET A 249 2.96 7.95 -17.59
C MET A 249 1.99 7.56 -16.44
N GLY A 250 0.97 8.37 -16.24
CA GLY A 250 -0.03 8.14 -15.18
C GLY A 250 0.43 8.70 -13.83
N HIS A 251 1.24 7.97 -13.09
CA HIS A 251 1.74 8.37 -11.78
C HIS A 251 2.74 9.52 -11.84
N ALA A 252 2.79 10.33 -10.77
CA ALA A 252 3.71 11.47 -10.70
C ALA A 252 5.19 11.05 -10.73
N GLY A 253 5.52 9.90 -10.14
CA GLY A 253 6.85 9.31 -10.16
C GLY A 253 7.21 8.53 -11.44
N ALA A 254 6.23 8.20 -12.30
CA ALA A 254 6.42 7.37 -13.49
C ALA A 254 6.93 8.20 -14.69
N ILE A 255 8.18 8.64 -14.62
CA ILE A 255 8.86 9.40 -15.68
C ILE A 255 10.31 8.91 -15.85
N ILE A 256 10.72 8.63 -17.09
CA ILE A 256 12.10 8.30 -17.43
C ILE A 256 12.88 9.61 -17.60
N SER A 257 13.89 9.82 -16.76
CA SER A 257 14.77 11.01 -16.80
C SER A 257 16.12 10.62 -17.40
N GLY A 258 16.35 11.02 -18.65
CA GLY A 258 17.56 10.63 -19.39
C GLY A 258 17.64 9.12 -19.61
N SER A 259 18.68 8.48 -19.11
CA SER A 259 18.89 7.02 -19.17
C SER A 259 18.48 6.30 -17.88
N GLN A 260 18.00 7.01 -16.86
CA GLN A 260 17.67 6.43 -15.57
C GLN A 260 16.18 6.13 -15.44
N GLY A 261 15.85 5.11 -14.64
CA GLY A 261 14.47 4.73 -14.34
C GLY A 261 13.74 4.07 -15.51
N THR A 262 14.45 3.46 -16.45
CA THR A 262 13.85 2.69 -17.54
C THR A 262 13.36 1.33 -17.03
N ALA A 263 12.29 0.79 -17.62
CA ALA A 263 11.85 -0.56 -17.27
C ALA A 263 12.93 -1.60 -17.52
N GLN A 264 13.69 -1.46 -18.61
CA GLN A 264 14.76 -2.39 -18.98
C GLN A 264 15.87 -2.45 -17.90
N ALA A 265 16.37 -1.31 -17.43
CA ALA A 265 17.41 -1.27 -16.39
C ALA A 265 16.94 -1.91 -15.08
N LYS A 266 15.68 -1.66 -14.69
CA LYS A 266 15.06 -2.27 -13.50
C LYS A 266 14.90 -3.77 -13.64
N MET A 267 14.43 -4.25 -14.79
CA MET A 267 14.30 -5.68 -15.09
C MET A 267 15.66 -6.40 -15.06
N GLU A 268 16.71 -5.77 -15.61
CA GLU A 268 18.08 -6.28 -15.58
C GLU A 268 18.62 -6.37 -14.15
N ALA A 269 18.45 -5.33 -13.32
CA ALA A 269 18.84 -5.31 -11.93
C ALA A 269 18.14 -6.41 -11.11
N LEU A 270 16.81 -6.55 -11.26
CA LEU A 270 16.01 -7.58 -10.61
C LEU A 270 16.44 -8.99 -11.05
N SER A 271 16.67 -9.20 -12.35
CA SER A 271 17.15 -10.50 -12.86
C SER A 271 18.52 -10.86 -12.31
N ALA A 272 19.43 -9.90 -12.21
CA ALA A 272 20.76 -10.09 -11.63
C ALA A 272 20.67 -10.44 -10.13
N ALA A 273 19.64 -9.99 -9.44
CA ALA A 273 19.34 -10.33 -8.04
C ALA A 273 18.63 -11.69 -7.85
N GLY A 274 18.42 -12.47 -8.93
CA GLY A 274 17.77 -13.77 -8.88
C GLY A 274 16.23 -13.72 -8.87
N VAL A 275 15.65 -12.56 -9.16
CA VAL A 275 14.19 -12.40 -9.25
C VAL A 275 13.67 -12.99 -10.56
N ALA A 276 12.54 -13.69 -10.51
CA ALA A 276 11.84 -14.19 -11.69
C ALA A 276 11.09 -13.04 -12.39
N VAL A 277 11.78 -12.34 -13.30
CA VAL A 277 11.23 -11.16 -13.99
C VAL A 277 10.31 -11.59 -15.14
N ALA A 278 9.12 -10.99 -15.20
CA ALA A 278 8.10 -11.21 -16.20
C ALA A 278 8.02 -10.09 -17.24
N GLN A 279 7.59 -10.39 -18.45
CA GLN A 279 7.44 -9.44 -19.56
C GLN A 279 6.06 -8.75 -19.55
N ASN A 280 5.08 -9.34 -18.89
CA ASN A 280 3.72 -8.81 -18.73
C ASN A 280 3.12 -9.24 -17.38
N PRO A 281 2.00 -8.61 -16.94
CA PRO A 281 1.41 -8.92 -15.64
C PRO A 281 0.98 -10.38 -15.46
N THR A 282 0.37 -10.97 -16.49
CA THR A 282 -0.11 -12.36 -16.46
C THR A 282 1.06 -13.35 -16.30
N GLU A 283 2.16 -13.15 -17.02
CA GLU A 283 3.37 -13.95 -16.86
C GLU A 283 3.94 -13.85 -15.43
N CYS A 284 3.82 -12.67 -14.78
CA CYS A 284 4.24 -12.51 -13.39
C CYS A 284 3.39 -13.39 -12.46
N GLY A 285 2.09 -13.45 -12.68
CA GLY A 285 1.18 -14.36 -11.99
C GLY A 285 1.57 -15.84 -12.22
N GLU A 286 1.84 -16.22 -13.46
CA GLU A 286 2.28 -17.60 -13.81
C GLU A 286 3.58 -17.99 -13.06
N LYS A 287 4.59 -17.10 -13.06
CA LYS A 287 5.86 -17.32 -12.35
C LYS A 287 5.65 -17.51 -10.84
N ILE A 288 4.78 -16.73 -10.20
CA ILE A 288 4.45 -16.92 -8.78
C ILE A 288 3.73 -18.27 -8.57
N VAL A 289 2.83 -18.66 -9.45
CA VAL A 289 2.14 -19.97 -9.39
C VAL A 289 3.16 -21.11 -9.46
N GLU A 290 4.12 -21.05 -10.39
CA GLU A 290 5.20 -22.04 -10.52
C GLU A 290 6.06 -22.10 -9.25
N ILE A 291 6.48 -20.94 -8.73
CA ILE A 291 7.25 -20.84 -7.48
C ILE A 291 6.49 -21.49 -6.33
N VAL A 292 5.23 -21.12 -6.11
CA VAL A 292 4.42 -21.66 -4.98
C VAL A 292 4.23 -23.17 -5.10
N ARG A 293 3.98 -23.69 -6.31
CA ARG A 293 3.86 -25.14 -6.56
C ARG A 293 5.17 -25.89 -6.32
N GLY A 294 6.30 -25.23 -6.52
CA GLY A 294 7.63 -25.79 -6.25
C GLY A 294 8.04 -25.80 -4.77
N LEU A 295 7.34 -25.05 -3.92
CA LEU A 295 7.61 -24.98 -2.48
C LEU A 295 6.89 -26.10 -1.66
N GLY A 296 5.90 -26.72 -2.24
CA GLY A 296 5.11 -27.81 -1.61
C GLY A 296 5.41 -29.12 -2.21
#